data_5141ae1c3261a8752c758c37b0dff993
#
_entry.id   5141ae1c3261a8752c758c37b0dff993
#
_cell.length_a   1.000
_cell.length_b   1.000
_cell.length_c   1.000
_cell.angle_alpha   90.00
_cell.angle_beta   90.00
_cell.angle_gamma   90.00
#
_symmetry.space_group_name_H-M   'P 1'
#
loop_
_entity.id
_entity.type
_entity.pdbx_description
1 polymer ?
#
loop_
_entity_poly.entity_id
_entity_poly.type
_entity_poly.pdbx_seq_one_letter_code
_entity_poly.pdbx_strand_id
1 'polypeptide(L)'
;MNWFNSLSPVIQTLLATIFTWGVTALGALVVCFFKEMNKKVLDTILGFSAGVMIASSFWSLLSPALDLSLELGFKEWVLPSIGFIIGGLFVLFSDSLLDKVLSIRKKKENNESLKRSILFVSAITIHNIPEGMAIGVAFGSIASSSASM
;
A
#
# COMPACT_ATOMS: atom_id res chain seq x y z
N MET A 1 -11.61 16.72 17.96
CA MET A 1 -10.67 16.33 16.87
C MET A 1 -10.35 17.49 15.91
N ASN A 2 -10.52 18.74 16.35
CA ASN A 2 -10.37 19.92 15.48
C ASN A 2 -8.88 20.25 15.13
N TRP A 3 -7.92 19.79 15.96
CA TRP A 3 -6.51 20.03 15.75
C TRP A 3 -5.96 19.35 14.48
N PHE A 4 -6.31 18.09 14.24
CA PHE A 4 -5.83 17.35 13.07
C PHE A 4 -6.34 17.97 11.76
N ASN A 5 -7.60 18.39 11.74
CA ASN A 5 -8.22 19.01 10.56
C ASN A 5 -7.69 20.43 10.27
N SER A 6 -7.06 21.09 11.23
CA SER A 6 -6.41 22.41 11.02
C SER A 6 -5.01 22.32 10.42
N LEU A 7 -4.44 21.11 10.33
CA LEU A 7 -3.12 20.89 9.72
C LEU A 7 -3.21 20.87 8.19
N SER A 8 -2.11 21.27 7.55
CA SER A 8 -2.04 21.13 6.08
C SER A 8 -2.13 19.64 5.66
N PRO A 9 -2.72 19.35 4.49
CA PRO A 9 -2.88 17.97 3.99
C PRO A 9 -1.57 17.18 3.96
N VAL A 10 -0.47 17.86 3.67
CA VAL A 10 0.87 17.24 3.67
C VAL A 10 1.26 16.77 5.07
N ILE A 11 0.98 17.56 6.10
CA ILE A 11 1.27 17.18 7.50
C ILE A 11 0.33 16.05 7.95
N GLN A 12 -0.95 16.10 7.58
CA GLN A 12 -1.89 15.02 7.86
C GLN A 12 -1.43 13.70 7.24
N THR A 13 -1.05 13.72 5.96
CA THR A 13 -0.50 12.55 5.26
C THR A 13 0.77 12.04 5.94
N LEU A 14 1.68 12.93 6.31
CA LEU A 14 2.93 12.57 7.00
C LEU A 14 2.65 11.88 8.35
N LEU A 15 1.76 12.43 9.15
CA LEU A 15 1.38 11.85 10.44
C LEU A 15 0.71 10.47 10.26
N ALA A 16 -0.18 10.34 9.27
CA ALA A 16 -0.84 9.07 8.96
C ALA A 16 0.19 8.01 8.52
N THR A 17 1.13 8.37 7.65
CA THR A 17 2.17 7.44 7.19
C THR A 17 3.15 7.05 8.29
N ILE A 18 3.53 7.97 9.18
CA ILE A 18 4.35 7.65 10.36
C ILE A 18 3.60 6.70 11.30
N PHE A 19 2.30 6.94 11.50
CA PHE A 19 1.47 6.07 12.33
C PHE A 19 1.38 4.66 11.75
N THR A 20 1.07 4.52 10.46
CA THR A 20 1.01 3.21 9.79
C THR A 20 2.36 2.49 9.80
N TRP A 21 3.45 3.22 9.57
CA TRP A 21 4.81 2.69 9.70
C TRP A 21 5.08 2.18 11.12
N GLY A 22 4.70 2.93 12.14
CA GLY A 22 4.85 2.53 13.55
C GLY A 22 4.07 1.25 13.87
N VAL A 23 2.83 1.13 13.40
CA VAL A 23 2.01 -0.09 13.57
C VAL A 23 2.66 -1.29 12.87
N THR A 24 3.18 -1.10 11.66
CA THR A 24 3.90 -2.15 10.91
C THR A 24 5.17 -2.59 11.67
N ALA A 25 5.94 -1.63 12.20
CA ALA A 25 7.12 -1.92 13.01
C ALA A 25 6.77 -2.68 14.29
N LEU A 26 5.68 -2.31 14.97
CA LEU A 26 5.17 -3.05 16.14
C LEU A 26 4.76 -4.48 15.76
N GLY A 27 4.07 -4.67 14.64
CA GLY A 27 3.72 -5.99 14.12
C GLY A 27 4.96 -6.86 13.86
N ALA A 28 6.00 -6.28 13.26
CA ALA A 28 7.27 -6.97 13.04
C ALA A 28 7.98 -7.34 14.37
N LEU A 29 7.88 -6.46 15.36
CA LEU A 29 8.47 -6.68 16.67
C LEU A 29 7.82 -7.86 17.41
N VAL A 30 6.50 -8.05 17.24
CA VAL A 30 5.77 -9.19 17.80
C VAL A 30 6.35 -10.52 17.29
N VAL A 31 6.75 -10.60 16.03
CA VAL A 31 7.34 -11.82 15.45
C VAL A 31 8.64 -12.22 16.14
N CYS A 32 9.40 -11.27 16.66
CA CYS A 32 10.66 -11.55 17.39
C CYS A 32 10.46 -12.34 18.68
N PHE A 33 9.26 -12.33 19.25
CA PHE A 33 8.94 -13.09 20.45
C PHE A 33 8.59 -14.56 20.17
N PHE A 34 8.35 -14.92 18.91
CA PHE A 34 8.02 -16.29 18.50
C PHE A 34 9.25 -16.95 17.90
N LYS A 35 9.78 -17.96 18.57
CA LYS A 35 10.91 -18.77 18.07
C LYS A 35 10.51 -19.69 16.91
N GLU A 36 9.29 -20.19 16.97
CA GLU A 36 8.71 -21.05 15.92
C GLU A 36 7.23 -20.68 15.73
N MET A 37 6.82 -20.37 14.51
CA MET A 37 5.44 -20.11 14.19
C MET A 37 4.75 -21.38 13.67
N ASN A 38 3.64 -21.72 14.29
CA ASN A 38 2.79 -22.80 13.79
C ASN A 38 2.23 -22.40 12.42
N LYS A 39 2.39 -23.29 11.42
CA LYS A 39 1.97 -23.04 10.05
C LYS A 39 0.49 -22.66 9.94
N LYS A 40 -0.39 -23.29 10.73
CA LYS A 40 -1.83 -22.95 10.73
C LYS A 40 -2.10 -21.53 11.21
N VAL A 41 -1.37 -21.07 12.23
CA VAL A 41 -1.47 -19.70 12.75
C VAL A 41 -0.98 -18.71 11.70
N LEU A 42 0.14 -19.01 11.04
CA LEU A 42 0.68 -18.19 9.96
C LEU A 42 -0.33 -18.06 8.80
N ASP A 43 -0.87 -19.18 8.33
CA ASP A 43 -1.85 -19.19 7.23
C ASP A 43 -3.13 -18.40 7.60
N THR A 44 -3.58 -18.50 8.86
CA THR A 44 -4.74 -17.74 9.36
C THR A 44 -4.47 -16.25 9.37
N ILE A 45 -3.30 -15.81 9.88
CA ILE A 45 -2.91 -14.39 9.92
C ILE A 45 -2.78 -13.83 8.50
N LEU A 46 -2.17 -14.59 7.58
CA LEU A 46 -2.04 -14.18 6.18
C LEU A 46 -3.41 -14.05 5.49
N GLY A 47 -4.31 -15.02 5.71
CA GLY A 47 -5.68 -14.96 5.18
C GLY A 47 -6.48 -13.79 5.74
N PHE A 48 -6.38 -13.52 7.05
CA PHE A 48 -6.99 -12.36 7.69
C PHE A 48 -6.46 -11.04 7.12
N SER A 49 -5.13 -10.93 6.99
CA SER A 49 -4.48 -9.75 6.42
C SER A 49 -4.94 -9.50 4.98
N ALA A 50 -4.97 -10.54 4.14
CA ALA A 50 -5.47 -10.44 2.77
C ALA A 50 -6.93 -9.97 2.73
N GLY A 51 -7.80 -10.49 3.61
CA GLY A 51 -9.19 -10.08 3.72
C GLY A 51 -9.34 -8.60 4.11
N VAL A 52 -8.54 -8.14 5.07
CA VAL A 52 -8.52 -6.71 5.48
C VAL A 52 -8.06 -5.83 4.32
N MET A 53 -7.02 -6.23 3.57
CA MET A 53 -6.54 -5.47 2.42
C MET A 53 -7.61 -5.34 1.33
N ILE A 54 -8.33 -6.42 0.99
CA ILE A 54 -9.41 -6.41 0.00
C ILE A 54 -10.55 -5.49 0.47
N ALA A 55 -10.99 -5.64 1.71
CA ALA A 55 -12.05 -4.82 2.28
C ALA A 55 -11.67 -3.33 2.28
N SER A 56 -10.48 -3.01 2.74
CA SER A 56 -9.95 -1.65 2.78
C SER A 56 -9.83 -1.04 1.37
N SER A 57 -9.35 -1.79 0.39
CA SER A 57 -9.29 -1.33 -1.01
C SER A 57 -10.66 -1.01 -1.57
N PHE A 58 -11.67 -1.82 -1.24
CA PHE A 58 -13.03 -1.56 -1.70
C PHE A 58 -13.62 -0.30 -1.06
N TRP A 59 -13.64 -0.21 0.27
CA TRP A 59 -14.31 0.90 0.96
C TRP A 59 -13.53 2.20 0.94
N SER A 60 -12.20 2.15 0.99
CA SER A 60 -11.38 3.35 1.08
C SER A 60 -10.95 3.93 -0.27
N LEU A 61 -10.94 3.12 -1.33
CA LEU A 61 -10.47 3.55 -2.64
C LEU A 61 -11.55 3.39 -3.73
N LEU A 62 -12.11 2.19 -3.87
CA LEU A 62 -13.02 1.91 -4.99
C LEU A 62 -14.36 2.62 -4.81
N SER A 63 -14.96 2.58 -3.63
CA SER A 63 -16.25 3.24 -3.37
C SER A 63 -16.18 4.77 -3.58
N PRO A 64 -15.21 5.51 -3.01
CA PRO A 64 -15.07 6.93 -3.32
C PRO A 64 -14.75 7.23 -4.79
N ALA A 65 -14.06 6.33 -5.49
CA ALA A 65 -13.78 6.51 -6.92
C ALA A 65 -15.03 6.36 -7.80
N LEU A 66 -16.01 5.54 -7.40
CA LEU A 66 -17.31 5.46 -8.05
C LEU A 66 -18.05 6.79 -7.95
N ASP A 67 -18.12 7.38 -6.76
CA ASP A 67 -18.78 8.65 -6.50
C ASP A 67 -18.11 9.79 -7.29
N LEU A 68 -16.76 9.85 -7.26
CA LEU A 68 -15.99 10.83 -8.01
C LEU A 68 -16.20 10.70 -9.52
N SER A 69 -16.37 9.47 -10.04
CA SER A 69 -16.67 9.23 -11.45
C SER A 69 -17.97 9.92 -11.89
N LEU A 70 -19.01 9.86 -11.05
CA LEU A 70 -20.29 10.53 -11.25
C LEU A 70 -20.15 12.06 -11.21
N GLU A 71 -19.45 12.58 -10.21
CA GLU A 71 -19.21 14.03 -10.07
C GLU A 71 -18.52 14.63 -11.31
N LEU A 72 -17.63 13.86 -11.94
CA LEU A 72 -16.93 14.25 -13.16
C LEU A 72 -17.75 14.03 -14.43
N GLY A 73 -19.00 13.58 -14.31
CA GLY A 73 -19.92 13.38 -15.45
C GLY A 73 -19.69 12.10 -16.25
N PHE A 74 -18.91 11.17 -15.72
CA PHE A 74 -18.74 9.82 -16.28
C PHE A 74 -19.73 8.84 -15.69
N LYS A 75 -19.87 7.65 -16.28
CA LYS A 75 -20.56 6.53 -15.63
C LYS A 75 -19.74 6.04 -14.44
N GLU A 76 -20.41 5.64 -13.35
CA GLU A 76 -19.79 5.24 -12.08
C GLU A 76 -18.58 4.31 -12.24
N TRP A 77 -18.68 3.34 -13.12
CA TRP A 77 -17.69 2.28 -13.30
C TRP A 77 -16.48 2.65 -14.19
N VAL A 78 -16.56 3.74 -14.95
CA VAL A 78 -15.55 4.04 -15.99
C VAL A 78 -14.20 4.37 -15.39
N LEU A 79 -14.12 5.39 -14.53
CA LEU A 79 -12.84 5.78 -13.93
C LEU A 79 -12.24 4.71 -13.01
N PRO A 80 -13.03 4.06 -12.11
CA PRO A 80 -12.52 2.99 -11.28
C PRO A 80 -12.00 1.79 -12.08
N SER A 81 -12.70 1.41 -13.16
CA SER A 81 -12.25 0.29 -14.01
C SER A 81 -10.94 0.60 -14.74
N ILE A 82 -10.82 1.80 -15.29
CA ILE A 82 -9.58 2.24 -15.94
C ILE A 82 -8.44 2.28 -14.91
N GLY A 83 -8.68 2.87 -13.75
CA GLY A 83 -7.69 2.95 -12.66
C GLY A 83 -7.24 1.56 -12.20
N PHE A 84 -8.18 0.61 -12.05
CA PHE A 84 -7.89 -0.76 -11.66
C PHE A 84 -7.03 -1.48 -12.70
N ILE A 85 -7.35 -1.34 -13.99
CA ILE A 85 -6.56 -1.94 -15.09
C ILE A 85 -5.14 -1.34 -15.13
N ILE A 86 -5.02 -0.01 -15.07
CA ILE A 86 -3.72 0.67 -15.08
C ILE A 86 -2.90 0.27 -13.85
N GLY A 87 -3.52 0.24 -12.65
CA GLY A 87 -2.87 -0.20 -11.42
C GLY A 87 -2.37 -1.64 -11.49
N GLY A 88 -3.19 -2.56 -12.01
CA GLY A 88 -2.81 -3.95 -12.24
C GLY A 88 -1.63 -4.08 -13.22
N LEU A 89 -1.67 -3.36 -14.34
CA LEU A 89 -0.56 -3.33 -15.30
C LEU A 89 0.72 -2.75 -14.67
N PHE A 90 0.59 -1.70 -13.85
CA PHE A 90 1.71 -1.10 -13.15
C PHE A 90 2.37 -2.10 -12.20
N VAL A 91 1.60 -2.86 -11.42
CA VAL A 91 2.12 -3.90 -10.52
C VAL A 91 2.84 -4.99 -11.32
N LEU A 92 2.23 -5.53 -12.39
CA LEU A 92 2.84 -6.54 -13.25
C LEU A 92 4.16 -6.05 -13.86
N PHE A 93 4.20 -4.80 -14.31
CA PHE A 93 5.42 -4.20 -14.86
C PHE A 93 6.49 -4.02 -13.79
N SER A 94 6.11 -3.59 -12.59
CA SER A 94 7.01 -3.41 -11.45
C SER A 94 7.63 -4.73 -11.01
N ASP A 95 6.85 -5.81 -10.93
CA ASP A 95 7.35 -7.15 -10.60
C ASP A 95 8.35 -7.65 -11.67
N SER A 96 8.01 -7.50 -12.94
CA SER A 96 8.89 -7.87 -14.05
C SER A 96 10.20 -7.08 -14.06
N LEU A 97 10.14 -5.78 -13.76
CA LEU A 97 11.31 -4.92 -13.65
C LEU A 97 12.17 -5.31 -12.44
N LEU A 98 11.52 -5.61 -11.31
CA LEU A 98 12.17 -6.04 -10.09
C LEU A 98 12.95 -7.33 -10.31
N ASP A 99 12.33 -8.33 -10.91
CA ASP A 99 12.97 -9.61 -11.24
C ASP A 99 14.21 -9.40 -12.11
N LYS A 100 14.14 -8.50 -13.09
CA LYS A 100 15.25 -8.16 -13.96
C LYS A 100 16.39 -7.46 -13.24
N VAL A 101 16.10 -6.47 -12.40
CA VAL A 101 17.07 -5.74 -11.59
C VAL A 101 17.71 -6.66 -10.56
N LEU A 102 16.93 -7.51 -9.93
CA LEU A 102 17.40 -8.45 -8.92
C LEU A 102 18.21 -9.60 -9.51
N SER A 103 17.88 -10.05 -10.73
CA SER A 103 18.67 -11.07 -11.43
C SER A 103 20.09 -10.55 -11.74
N ILE A 104 20.25 -9.26 -12.05
CA ILE A 104 21.54 -8.62 -12.26
C ILE A 104 22.34 -8.54 -10.94
N ARG A 105 21.69 -8.15 -9.84
CA ARG A 105 22.32 -8.14 -8.50
C ARG A 105 22.62 -9.54 -7.98
N LYS A 106 21.77 -10.51 -8.28
CA LYS A 106 21.90 -11.93 -7.93
C LYS A 106 23.22 -12.53 -8.44
N LYS A 107 23.71 -12.05 -9.56
CA LYS A 107 24.95 -12.51 -10.19
C LYS A 107 26.23 -11.97 -9.50
N LYS A 108 26.10 -10.93 -8.65
CA LYS A 108 27.21 -10.20 -8.04
C LYS A 108 27.44 -10.54 -6.55
N GLU A 109 26.46 -11.16 -5.89
CA GLU A 109 26.51 -11.47 -4.47
C GLU A 109 26.74 -12.97 -4.23
N ASN A 110 27.80 -13.32 -3.52
CA ASN A 110 28.17 -14.70 -3.22
C ASN A 110 27.45 -15.29 -1.99
N ASN A 111 26.76 -14.45 -1.20
CA ASN A 111 26.08 -14.88 0.02
C ASN A 111 24.58 -15.07 -0.23
N GLU A 112 24.11 -16.32 -0.21
CA GLU A 112 22.70 -16.66 -0.47
C GLU A 112 21.72 -16.07 0.54
N SER A 113 22.10 -15.95 1.81
CA SER A 113 21.26 -15.37 2.84
C SER A 113 21.04 -13.87 2.61
N LEU A 114 22.12 -13.15 2.33
CA LEU A 114 22.06 -11.72 2.02
C LEU A 114 21.23 -11.45 0.77
N LYS A 115 21.37 -12.31 -0.23
CA LYS A 115 20.62 -12.28 -1.48
C LYS A 115 19.10 -12.40 -1.26
N ARG A 116 18.67 -13.37 -0.43
CA ARG A 116 17.26 -13.53 -0.06
C ARG A 116 16.73 -12.31 0.69
N SER A 117 17.50 -11.78 1.64
CA SER A 117 17.12 -10.59 2.41
C SER A 117 16.97 -9.36 1.51
N ILE A 118 17.89 -9.12 0.59
CA ILE A 118 17.79 -8.01 -0.38
C ILE A 118 16.57 -8.15 -1.28
N LEU A 119 16.28 -9.37 -1.77
CA LEU A 119 15.10 -9.66 -2.56
C LEU A 119 13.82 -9.32 -1.80
N PHE A 120 13.72 -9.80 -0.57
CA PHE A 120 12.53 -9.62 0.27
C PHE A 120 12.31 -8.13 0.62
N VAL A 121 13.36 -7.43 1.07
CA VAL A 121 13.29 -6.00 1.38
C VAL A 121 12.93 -5.17 0.16
N SER A 122 13.52 -5.48 -1.01
CA SER A 122 13.20 -4.77 -2.25
C SER A 122 11.75 -4.98 -2.69
N ALA A 123 11.23 -6.21 -2.59
CA ALA A 123 9.84 -6.51 -2.91
C ALA A 123 8.88 -5.70 -2.01
N ILE A 124 9.08 -5.75 -0.69
CA ILE A 124 8.26 -4.98 0.27
C ILE A 124 8.34 -3.48 -0.01
N THR A 125 9.53 -2.96 -0.30
CA THR A 125 9.71 -1.53 -0.57
C THR A 125 8.91 -1.08 -1.80
N ILE A 126 8.91 -1.88 -2.87
CA ILE A 126 8.17 -1.56 -4.10
C ILE A 126 6.67 -1.64 -3.89
N HIS A 127 6.17 -2.63 -3.12
CA HIS A 127 4.75 -2.71 -2.77
C HIS A 127 4.28 -1.51 -1.92
N ASN A 128 5.14 -0.96 -1.08
CA ASN A 128 4.80 0.21 -0.25
C ASN A 128 4.70 1.53 -1.04
N ILE A 129 5.25 1.60 -2.27
CA ILE A 129 5.12 2.81 -3.11
C ILE A 129 3.66 3.08 -3.50
N PRO A 130 2.92 2.13 -4.10
CA PRO A 130 1.49 2.32 -4.39
C PRO A 130 0.65 2.61 -3.14
N GLU A 131 0.95 1.97 -2.01
CA GLU A 131 0.25 2.21 -0.75
C GLU A 131 0.43 3.65 -0.25
N GLY A 132 1.66 4.16 -0.27
CA GLY A 132 1.95 5.54 0.09
C GLY A 132 1.28 6.54 -0.86
N MET A 133 1.23 6.25 -2.15
CA MET A 133 0.52 7.06 -3.14
C MET A 133 -0.99 7.08 -2.87
N ALA A 134 -1.60 5.94 -2.54
CA ALA A 134 -3.02 5.85 -2.21
C ALA A 134 -3.39 6.70 -0.99
N ILE A 135 -2.57 6.68 0.07
CA ILE A 135 -2.76 7.53 1.25
C ILE A 135 -2.64 9.02 0.87
N GLY A 136 -1.63 9.38 0.08
CA GLY A 136 -1.42 10.75 -0.39
C GLY A 136 -2.60 11.29 -1.20
N VAL A 137 -3.15 10.48 -2.10
CA VAL A 137 -4.34 10.83 -2.89
C VAL A 137 -5.58 10.97 -2.01
N ALA A 138 -5.79 10.07 -1.05
CA ALA A 138 -6.94 10.13 -0.13
C ALA A 138 -6.94 11.43 0.68
N PHE A 139 -5.82 11.84 1.26
CA PHE A 139 -5.73 13.12 1.97
C PHE A 139 -5.77 14.34 1.05
N GLY A 140 -5.22 14.24 -0.16
CA GLY A 140 -5.27 15.28 -1.17
C GLY A 140 -6.69 15.57 -1.65
N SER A 141 -7.52 14.54 -1.83
CA SER A 141 -8.92 14.68 -2.25
C SER A 141 -9.79 15.36 -1.17
N ILE A 142 -9.58 15.04 0.11
CA ILE A 142 -10.26 15.71 1.24
C ILE A 142 -9.92 17.19 1.27
N ALA A 143 -8.66 17.54 1.00
CA ALA A 143 -8.22 18.94 0.98
C ALA A 143 -8.84 19.73 -0.17
N SER A 144 -8.96 19.15 -1.35
CA SER A 144 -9.56 19.80 -2.52
C SER A 144 -11.07 20.03 -2.32
N SER A 145 -11.78 19.07 -1.73
CA SER A 145 -13.21 19.21 -1.43
C SER A 145 -13.48 20.26 -0.35
N SER A 146 -12.62 20.40 0.66
CA SER A 146 -12.75 21.45 1.67
C SER A 146 -12.38 22.86 1.20
N ALA A 147 -11.62 22.98 0.11
CA ALA A 147 -11.27 24.26 -0.50
C ALA A 147 -12.34 24.77 -1.48
N SER A 148 -13.29 23.93 -1.88
CA SER A 148 -14.38 24.25 -2.81
C SER A 148 -15.69 24.65 -2.10
N MET A 149 -15.75 24.58 -0.78
CA MET A 149 -16.85 25.06 0.09
C MET A 149 -16.52 26.44 0.64
#